data_aa4fb64987a3948f62fe97a1762f81ae
#
_entry.id   aa4fb64987a3948f62fe97a1762f81ae
#
_cell.length_a   1.000
_cell.length_b   1.000
_cell.length_c   1.000
_cell.angle_alpha   90.00
_cell.angle_beta   90.00
_cell.angle_gamma   90.00
#
_symmetry.space_group_name_H-M   'P 1'
#
loop_
_entity.id
_entity.type
_entity.pdbx_description
1 polymer ?
#
loop_
_entity_poly.entity_id
_entity_poly.type
_entity_poly.pdbx_seq_one_letter_code
_entity_poly.pdbx_strand_id
1 'polypeptide(L)'
;MSVTIHSTALVSPQAEVEDGVVIGPYCIVGDRVHIGRETVLEAYVRILDYVELGAECHVFENAILGREPQDHGFKGEESWVRIGNSVTLRENVTIHRASGEGAVTSVGDGCFIMEGVHLGHNVHIGKGVTIANKAGLAGYVSIDDGTVIGGIAGIHQFVRVGRYCMIGGLSKIVKDVPPFLLVDGHPASVHGINQVGLKRAGFSSHDRMEIKRLYHNLYHSGLPFRSAAENIE
;
A
#
# COMPACT_ATOMS: atom_id res chain seq x y z
N MET A 1 3.43 27.52 -8.85
CA MET A 1 3.27 27.23 -10.29
C MET A 1 1.78 27.10 -10.58
N SER A 2 1.31 27.42 -11.80
CA SER A 2 -0.12 27.32 -12.11
C SER A 2 -0.58 25.87 -12.28
N VAL A 3 -1.80 25.57 -11.91
CA VAL A 3 -2.48 24.29 -12.19
C VAL A 3 -2.68 24.16 -13.71
N THR A 4 -2.42 22.96 -14.26
CA THR A 4 -2.64 22.64 -15.67
C THR A 4 -3.71 21.57 -15.78
N ILE A 5 -4.85 21.88 -16.37
CA ILE A 5 -5.98 20.94 -16.58
C ILE A 5 -6.23 20.78 -18.06
N HIS A 6 -6.18 19.54 -18.57
CA HIS A 6 -6.50 19.24 -19.96
C HIS A 6 -7.98 19.54 -20.24
N SER A 7 -8.29 20.09 -21.42
CA SER A 7 -9.65 20.54 -21.78
C SER A 7 -10.71 19.44 -21.79
N THR A 8 -10.32 18.18 -21.83
CA THR A 8 -11.23 17.02 -21.76
C THR A 8 -11.38 16.44 -20.35
N ALA A 9 -10.64 16.95 -19.37
CA ALA A 9 -10.78 16.50 -17.99
C ALA A 9 -12.06 17.08 -17.35
N LEU A 10 -12.72 16.29 -16.53
CA LEU A 10 -13.88 16.69 -15.73
C LEU A 10 -13.43 16.82 -14.28
N VAL A 11 -13.33 18.05 -13.80
CA VAL A 11 -12.90 18.36 -12.43
C VAL A 11 -14.06 19.04 -11.71
N SER A 12 -14.45 18.48 -10.56
CA SER A 12 -15.47 19.11 -9.72
C SER A 12 -15.03 20.50 -9.25
N PRO A 13 -15.94 21.48 -9.23
CA PRO A 13 -15.66 22.79 -8.65
C PRO A 13 -15.45 22.75 -7.13
N GLN A 14 -15.78 21.62 -6.46
CA GLN A 14 -15.55 21.40 -5.03
C GLN A 14 -14.21 20.68 -4.75
N ALA A 15 -13.46 20.30 -5.80
CA ALA A 15 -12.12 19.74 -5.63
C ALA A 15 -11.13 20.85 -5.30
N GLU A 16 -10.27 20.59 -4.33
CA GLU A 16 -9.14 21.45 -3.95
C GLU A 16 -7.88 20.95 -4.66
N VAL A 17 -7.37 21.77 -5.60
CA VAL A 17 -6.21 21.42 -6.42
C VAL A 17 -5.09 22.45 -6.17
N GLU A 18 -3.98 21.98 -5.61
CA GLU A 18 -2.86 22.85 -5.26
C GLU A 18 -1.99 23.23 -6.46
N ASP A 19 -1.06 24.16 -6.24
CA ASP A 19 -0.15 24.69 -7.25
C ASP A 19 0.71 23.59 -7.92
N GLY A 20 0.93 23.74 -9.22
CA GLY A 20 1.79 22.85 -10.02
C GLY A 20 1.18 21.52 -10.39
N VAL A 21 -0.05 21.24 -9.96
CA VAL A 21 -0.77 19.99 -10.34
C VAL A 21 -1.03 19.96 -11.84
N VAL A 22 -0.81 18.79 -12.45
CA VAL A 22 -1.12 18.51 -13.86
C VAL A 22 -2.20 17.43 -13.93
N ILE A 23 -3.32 17.74 -14.59
CA ILE A 23 -4.43 16.81 -14.82
C ILE A 23 -4.54 16.52 -16.30
N GLY A 24 -4.23 15.28 -16.67
CA GLY A 24 -4.19 14.76 -18.04
C GLY A 24 -5.57 14.61 -18.71
N PRO A 25 -5.58 14.18 -19.96
CA PRO A 25 -6.83 14.06 -20.73
C PRO A 25 -7.75 12.98 -20.17
N TYR A 26 -9.06 13.28 -20.24
CA TYR A 26 -10.14 12.38 -19.82
C TYR A 26 -10.09 11.94 -18.35
N CYS A 27 -9.35 12.67 -17.50
CA CYS A 27 -9.41 12.47 -16.07
C CYS A 27 -10.77 12.90 -15.51
N ILE A 28 -11.17 12.23 -14.42
CA ILE A 28 -12.36 12.60 -13.64
C ILE A 28 -11.91 12.83 -12.20
N VAL A 29 -12.20 14.01 -11.66
CA VAL A 29 -11.94 14.37 -10.26
C VAL A 29 -13.27 14.76 -9.60
N GLY A 30 -13.67 14.00 -8.59
CA GLY A 30 -14.93 14.11 -7.89
C GLY A 30 -14.98 15.23 -6.85
N ASP A 31 -16.06 15.19 -6.06
CA ASP A 31 -16.28 16.12 -4.95
C ASP A 31 -15.42 15.74 -3.74
N ARG A 32 -15.11 16.73 -2.87
CA ARG A 32 -14.34 16.48 -1.64
C ARG A 32 -13.00 15.74 -1.91
N VAL A 33 -12.38 16.07 -3.04
CA VAL A 33 -11.05 15.61 -3.41
C VAL A 33 -10.05 16.72 -3.11
N HIS A 34 -8.93 16.36 -2.48
CA HIS A 34 -7.77 17.24 -2.34
C HIS A 34 -6.60 16.63 -3.11
N ILE A 35 -5.91 17.44 -3.93
CA ILE A 35 -4.72 17.04 -4.70
C ILE A 35 -3.58 17.97 -4.33
N GLY A 36 -2.56 17.44 -3.65
CA GLY A 36 -1.38 18.16 -3.22
C GLY A 36 -0.50 18.61 -4.38
N ARG A 37 0.30 19.65 -4.11
CA ARG A 37 1.14 20.34 -5.09
C ARG A 37 2.00 19.39 -5.92
N GLU A 38 2.29 19.82 -7.17
CA GLU A 38 3.20 19.13 -8.09
C GLU A 38 2.83 17.67 -8.40
N THR A 39 1.61 17.26 -8.09
CA THR A 39 1.08 15.94 -8.42
C THR A 39 0.65 15.87 -9.88
N VAL A 40 0.94 14.74 -10.54
CA VAL A 40 0.63 14.50 -11.94
C VAL A 40 -0.38 13.35 -12.04
N LEU A 41 -1.50 13.63 -12.71
CA LEU A 41 -2.47 12.61 -13.13
C LEU A 41 -2.34 12.41 -14.65
N GLU A 42 -1.96 11.21 -15.08
CA GLU A 42 -1.91 10.84 -16.50
C GLU A 42 -3.32 10.67 -17.08
N ALA A 43 -3.45 10.22 -18.32
CA ALA A 43 -4.73 10.10 -18.99
C ALA A 43 -5.68 9.09 -18.33
N TYR A 44 -6.99 9.37 -18.33
CA TYR A 44 -8.04 8.46 -17.86
C TYR A 44 -8.01 8.12 -16.37
N VAL A 45 -7.25 8.85 -15.56
CA VAL A 45 -7.25 8.67 -14.08
C VAL A 45 -8.60 9.11 -13.51
N ARG A 46 -9.11 8.35 -12.57
CA ARG A 46 -10.35 8.66 -11.82
C ARG A 46 -10.04 8.80 -10.35
N ILE A 47 -10.15 10.02 -9.85
CA ILE A 47 -10.13 10.33 -8.43
C ILE A 47 -11.58 10.61 -8.03
N LEU A 48 -12.20 9.64 -7.35
CA LEU A 48 -13.61 9.76 -6.95
C LEU A 48 -13.72 10.50 -5.63
N ASP A 49 -14.94 10.65 -5.11
CA ASP A 49 -15.20 11.42 -3.91
C ASP A 49 -14.45 10.88 -2.68
N TYR A 50 -14.11 11.78 -1.74
CA TYR A 50 -13.45 11.45 -0.48
C TYR A 50 -12.01 10.92 -0.64
N VAL A 51 -11.23 11.53 -1.51
CA VAL A 51 -9.81 11.21 -1.70
C VAL A 51 -8.91 12.40 -1.36
N GLU A 52 -7.95 12.17 -0.48
CA GLU A 52 -6.84 13.07 -0.21
C GLU A 52 -5.58 12.48 -0.84
N LEU A 53 -5.01 13.15 -1.84
CA LEU A 53 -3.77 12.80 -2.52
C LEU A 53 -2.69 13.81 -2.16
N GLY A 54 -1.58 13.34 -1.60
CA GLY A 54 -0.46 14.18 -1.18
C GLY A 54 0.28 14.87 -2.33
N ALA A 55 1.33 15.56 -1.99
CA ALA A 55 2.19 16.28 -2.94
C ALA A 55 3.13 15.35 -3.71
N GLU A 56 3.57 15.80 -4.90
CA GLU A 56 4.61 15.14 -5.70
C GLU A 56 4.27 13.69 -6.08
N CYS A 57 2.98 13.36 -6.15
CA CYS A 57 2.52 12.04 -6.56
C CYS A 57 2.47 11.92 -8.09
N HIS A 58 2.66 10.70 -8.59
CA HIS A 58 2.48 10.40 -10.01
C HIS A 58 1.49 9.25 -10.16
N VAL A 59 0.34 9.52 -10.75
CA VAL A 59 -0.76 8.58 -10.96
C VAL A 59 -0.89 8.30 -12.45
N PHE A 60 -0.65 7.05 -12.82
CA PHE A 60 -0.62 6.60 -14.21
C PHE A 60 -2.01 6.20 -14.72
N GLU A 61 -2.08 5.94 -16.00
CA GLU A 61 -3.31 5.77 -16.77
C GLU A 61 -4.26 4.72 -16.17
N ASN A 62 -5.54 5.03 -16.24
CA ASN A 62 -6.65 4.17 -15.78
C ASN A 62 -6.64 3.82 -14.29
N ALA A 63 -5.81 4.45 -13.46
CA ALA A 63 -5.90 4.27 -12.01
C ALA A 63 -7.25 4.82 -11.49
N ILE A 64 -7.83 4.11 -10.52
CA ILE A 64 -9.13 4.47 -9.91
C ILE A 64 -8.95 4.53 -8.39
N LEU A 65 -9.11 5.71 -7.81
CA LEU A 65 -9.02 5.94 -6.38
C LEU A 65 -10.38 6.38 -5.82
N GLY A 66 -10.73 5.87 -4.64
CA GLY A 66 -11.94 6.31 -3.94
C GLY A 66 -13.22 5.57 -4.34
N ARG A 67 -13.14 4.44 -5.09
CA ARG A 67 -14.34 3.65 -5.37
C ARG A 67 -14.91 3.07 -4.08
N GLU A 68 -16.22 2.92 -4.04
CA GLU A 68 -16.92 2.29 -2.92
C GLU A 68 -16.35 0.91 -2.57
N PRO A 69 -16.34 0.53 -1.28
CA PRO A 69 -15.89 -0.80 -0.85
C PRO A 69 -16.62 -1.93 -1.59
N GLN A 70 -15.87 -2.97 -1.91
CA GLN A 70 -16.45 -4.25 -2.35
C GLN A 70 -16.86 -5.07 -1.12
N ASP A 71 -17.72 -4.49 -0.28
CA ASP A 71 -18.19 -5.04 0.98
C ASP A 71 -19.70 -4.96 1.03
N HIS A 72 -20.37 -6.09 1.23
CA HIS A 72 -21.83 -6.15 1.36
C HIS A 72 -22.34 -5.39 2.59
N GLY A 73 -21.49 -5.14 3.58
CA GLY A 73 -21.80 -4.38 4.78
C GLY A 73 -21.83 -2.86 4.58
N PHE A 74 -21.25 -2.37 3.48
CA PHE A 74 -21.18 -0.95 3.18
C PHE A 74 -22.59 -0.37 2.90
N LYS A 75 -22.93 0.75 3.54
CA LYS A 75 -24.26 1.38 3.47
C LYS A 75 -24.22 2.79 2.88
N GLY A 76 -23.09 3.20 2.31
CA GLY A 76 -22.92 4.54 1.75
C GLY A 76 -22.39 5.57 2.75
N GLU A 77 -21.85 5.12 3.88
CA GLU A 77 -21.24 5.99 4.90
C GLU A 77 -20.06 6.76 4.34
N GLU A 78 -19.76 7.93 4.94
CA GLU A 78 -18.62 8.74 4.59
C GLU A 78 -17.34 8.05 5.08
N SER A 79 -16.46 7.78 4.12
CA SER A 79 -15.16 7.15 4.39
C SER A 79 -14.14 7.60 3.34
N TRP A 80 -12.87 7.40 3.59
CA TRP A 80 -11.80 8.11 2.89
C TRP A 80 -10.76 7.18 2.29
N VAL A 81 -10.08 7.70 1.25
CA VAL A 81 -8.75 7.25 0.80
C VAL A 81 -7.76 8.37 1.08
N ARG A 82 -6.65 8.06 1.75
CA ARG A 82 -5.55 9.00 2.00
C ARG A 82 -4.25 8.47 1.44
N ILE A 83 -3.68 9.19 0.51
CA ILE A 83 -2.39 8.87 -0.13
C ILE A 83 -1.37 9.91 0.33
N GLY A 84 -0.22 9.46 0.82
CA GLY A 84 0.89 10.31 1.25
C GLY A 84 1.59 11.01 0.10
N ASN A 85 2.75 11.61 0.39
CA ASN A 85 3.54 12.37 -0.58
C ASN A 85 4.48 11.46 -1.39
N SER A 86 4.88 11.91 -2.58
CA SER A 86 5.85 11.24 -3.45
C SER A 86 5.50 9.77 -3.74
N VAL A 87 4.20 9.46 -3.84
CA VAL A 87 3.68 8.12 -4.15
C VAL A 87 3.54 7.96 -5.65
N THR A 88 4.01 6.82 -6.16
CA THR A 88 3.80 6.42 -7.56
C THR A 88 2.74 5.32 -7.62
N LEU A 89 1.63 5.58 -8.31
CA LEU A 89 0.57 4.62 -8.61
C LEU A 89 0.58 4.34 -10.11
N ARG A 90 0.98 3.13 -10.48
CA ARG A 90 1.09 2.73 -11.88
C ARG A 90 -0.28 2.41 -12.49
N GLU A 91 -0.26 2.01 -13.74
CA GLU A 91 -1.44 1.84 -14.58
C GLU A 91 -2.43 0.85 -13.95
N ASN A 92 -3.72 1.13 -14.09
CA ASN A 92 -4.81 0.26 -13.65
C ASN A 92 -4.82 -0.06 -12.13
N VAL A 93 -4.11 0.69 -11.31
CA VAL A 93 -4.20 0.53 -9.84
C VAL A 93 -5.60 0.88 -9.37
N THR A 94 -6.15 0.09 -8.45
CA THR A 94 -7.45 0.36 -7.83
C THR A 94 -7.33 0.44 -6.32
N ILE A 95 -7.81 1.52 -5.71
CA ILE A 95 -7.84 1.74 -4.26
C ILE A 95 -9.25 2.09 -3.85
N HIS A 96 -9.87 1.20 -3.07
CA HIS A 96 -11.22 1.42 -2.54
C HIS A 96 -11.18 2.24 -1.26
N ARG A 97 -12.18 3.12 -1.07
CA ARG A 97 -12.35 3.80 0.22
C ARG A 97 -12.76 2.80 1.31
N ALA A 98 -12.62 3.19 2.55
CA ALA A 98 -12.88 2.31 3.68
C ALA A 98 -14.37 2.02 3.87
N SER A 99 -14.70 0.98 4.63
CA SER A 99 -16.03 0.69 5.17
C SER A 99 -16.06 1.16 6.62
N GLY A 100 -17.12 1.85 7.01
CA GLY A 100 -17.32 2.47 8.32
C GLY A 100 -17.19 3.99 8.31
N GLU A 101 -18.02 4.66 9.12
CA GLU A 101 -18.08 6.12 9.23
C GLU A 101 -16.70 6.70 9.63
N GLY A 102 -16.20 7.66 8.87
CA GLY A 102 -14.89 8.30 9.07
C GLY A 102 -13.67 7.38 8.88
N ALA A 103 -13.87 6.12 8.48
CA ALA A 103 -12.76 5.18 8.28
C ALA A 103 -11.92 5.53 7.06
N VAL A 104 -10.67 5.05 7.04
CA VAL A 104 -9.68 5.42 6.03
C VAL A 104 -9.00 4.18 5.45
N THR A 105 -8.86 4.12 4.14
CA THR A 105 -7.86 3.31 3.44
C THR A 105 -6.65 4.20 3.17
N SER A 106 -5.42 3.79 3.52
CA SER A 106 -4.27 4.68 3.46
C SER A 106 -3.03 4.07 2.80
N VAL A 107 -2.26 4.94 2.13
CA VAL A 107 -0.93 4.63 1.57
C VAL A 107 0.05 5.68 2.06
N GLY A 108 1.13 5.27 2.72
CA GLY A 108 2.17 6.16 3.25
C GLY A 108 3.07 6.76 2.17
N ASP A 109 3.93 7.70 2.60
CA ASP A 109 4.82 8.43 1.71
C ASP A 109 5.81 7.51 0.96
N GLY A 110 6.19 7.90 -0.26
CA GLY A 110 7.25 7.26 -1.03
C GLY A 110 6.95 5.83 -1.48
N CYS A 111 5.70 5.40 -1.48
CA CYS A 111 5.32 4.08 -1.95
C CYS A 111 5.36 3.97 -3.47
N PHE A 112 5.71 2.77 -3.96
CA PHE A 112 5.69 2.42 -5.37
C PHE A 112 4.71 1.26 -5.60
N ILE A 113 3.55 1.57 -6.14
CA ILE A 113 2.45 0.62 -6.38
C ILE A 113 2.37 0.35 -7.88
N MET A 114 2.74 -0.87 -8.28
CA MET A 114 2.89 -1.23 -9.69
C MET A 114 1.55 -1.57 -10.36
N GLU A 115 1.61 -1.83 -11.66
CA GLU A 115 0.47 -2.03 -12.53
C GLU A 115 -0.52 -3.07 -12.00
N GLY A 116 -1.81 -2.72 -12.02
CA GLY A 116 -2.92 -3.63 -11.74
C GLY A 116 -3.04 -4.07 -10.28
N VAL A 117 -2.32 -3.43 -9.35
CA VAL A 117 -2.45 -3.70 -7.92
C VAL A 117 -3.84 -3.28 -7.43
N HIS A 118 -4.42 -4.12 -6.58
CA HIS A 118 -5.70 -3.84 -5.92
C HIS A 118 -5.53 -3.69 -4.40
N LEU A 119 -5.96 -2.54 -3.87
CA LEU A 119 -6.09 -2.31 -2.44
C LEU A 119 -7.57 -2.29 -2.06
N GLY A 120 -7.99 -3.27 -1.26
CA GLY A 120 -9.34 -3.35 -0.69
C GLY A 120 -9.60 -2.27 0.36
N HIS A 121 -10.82 -2.22 0.84
CA HIS A 121 -11.25 -1.27 1.86
C HIS A 121 -10.48 -1.44 3.18
N ASN A 122 -10.24 -0.35 3.91
CA ASN A 122 -9.54 -0.36 5.20
C ASN A 122 -8.11 -0.94 5.14
N VAL A 123 -7.49 -0.98 3.96
CA VAL A 123 -6.08 -1.35 3.83
C VAL A 123 -5.20 -0.20 4.32
N HIS A 124 -4.15 -0.52 5.07
CA HIS A 124 -3.16 0.44 5.54
C HIS A 124 -1.76 0.05 5.03
N ILE A 125 -1.15 0.91 4.24
CA ILE A 125 0.20 0.75 3.70
C ILE A 125 1.11 1.77 4.36
N GLY A 126 2.20 1.32 4.96
CA GLY A 126 3.27 2.14 5.55
C GLY A 126 4.08 2.89 4.50
N LYS A 127 5.19 3.53 4.93
CA LYS A 127 6.06 4.34 4.07
C LYS A 127 7.04 3.48 3.28
N GLY A 128 7.36 3.90 2.06
CA GLY A 128 8.39 3.27 1.22
C GLY A 128 8.08 1.82 0.85
N VAL A 129 6.82 1.42 0.89
CA VAL A 129 6.38 0.07 0.49
C VAL A 129 6.38 -0.04 -1.02
N THR A 130 6.85 -1.18 -1.52
CA THR A 130 6.74 -1.54 -2.95
C THR A 130 5.78 -2.71 -3.10
N ILE A 131 4.77 -2.55 -3.97
CA ILE A 131 3.83 -3.62 -4.30
C ILE A 131 3.92 -3.90 -5.79
N ALA A 132 4.35 -5.10 -6.15
CA ALA A 132 4.56 -5.50 -7.53
C ALA A 132 3.25 -5.85 -8.24
N ASN A 133 3.33 -5.90 -9.56
CA ASN A 133 2.19 -6.03 -10.48
C ASN A 133 1.14 -7.05 -10.03
N LYS A 134 -0.13 -6.63 -10.10
CA LYS A 134 -1.31 -7.49 -9.90
C LYS A 134 -1.41 -8.17 -8.54
N ALA A 135 -0.65 -7.70 -7.53
CA ALA A 135 -0.89 -8.14 -6.17
C ALA A 135 -2.26 -7.64 -5.66
N GLY A 136 -2.95 -8.47 -4.91
CA GLY A 136 -4.26 -8.15 -4.34
C GLY A 136 -4.23 -8.18 -2.82
N LEU A 137 -4.62 -7.08 -2.20
CA LEU A 137 -4.74 -6.95 -0.76
C LEU A 137 -6.22 -6.85 -0.38
N ALA A 138 -6.72 -7.83 0.35
CA ALA A 138 -8.11 -7.84 0.80
C ALA A 138 -8.35 -6.82 1.93
N GLY A 139 -9.60 -6.64 2.33
CA GLY A 139 -9.97 -5.65 3.35
C GLY A 139 -9.21 -5.80 4.68
N TYR A 140 -8.91 -4.68 5.33
CA TYR A 140 -8.25 -4.59 6.63
C TYR A 140 -6.80 -5.15 6.66
N VAL A 141 -6.16 -5.35 5.51
CA VAL A 141 -4.73 -5.70 5.46
C VAL A 141 -3.89 -4.50 5.90
N SER A 142 -2.85 -4.77 6.69
CA SER A 142 -1.85 -3.78 7.10
C SER A 142 -0.46 -4.22 6.64
N ILE A 143 0.25 -3.34 5.95
CA ILE A 143 1.63 -3.55 5.49
C ILE A 143 2.49 -2.45 6.10
N ASP A 144 3.48 -2.83 6.90
CA ASP A 144 4.39 -1.86 7.52
C ASP A 144 5.50 -1.39 6.57
N ASP A 145 6.24 -0.37 7.02
CA ASP A 145 7.24 0.38 6.26
C ASP A 145 8.28 -0.49 5.57
N GLY A 146 8.70 -0.08 4.39
CA GLY A 146 9.82 -0.65 3.63
C GLY A 146 9.62 -2.10 3.17
N THR A 147 8.40 -2.63 3.28
CA THR A 147 8.07 -3.99 2.86
C THR A 147 7.89 -4.07 1.35
N VAL A 148 8.27 -5.20 0.77
CA VAL A 148 8.11 -5.49 -0.65
C VAL A 148 7.14 -6.67 -0.82
N ILE A 149 6.09 -6.45 -1.60
CA ILE A 149 5.11 -7.47 -1.97
C ILE A 149 5.36 -7.89 -3.42
N GLY A 150 5.61 -9.17 -3.63
CA GLY A 150 5.85 -9.76 -4.96
C GLY A 150 4.61 -9.76 -5.85
N GLY A 151 4.83 -9.84 -7.15
CA GLY A 151 3.74 -9.81 -8.14
C GLY A 151 2.77 -10.97 -7.98
N ILE A 152 1.48 -10.69 -8.22
CA ILE A 152 0.38 -11.66 -8.14
C ILE A 152 0.24 -12.30 -6.73
N ALA A 153 0.88 -11.73 -5.71
CA ALA A 153 0.66 -12.18 -4.34
C ALA A 153 -0.76 -11.82 -3.87
N GLY A 154 -1.40 -12.75 -3.16
CA GLY A 154 -2.72 -12.53 -2.55
C GLY A 154 -2.60 -12.48 -1.03
N ILE A 155 -3.06 -11.40 -0.42
CA ILE A 155 -3.03 -11.22 1.04
C ILE A 155 -4.46 -11.25 1.57
N HIS A 156 -4.74 -12.23 2.44
CA HIS A 156 -6.05 -12.43 3.03
C HIS A 156 -6.43 -11.28 3.96
N GLN A 157 -7.74 -11.01 4.08
CA GLN A 157 -8.25 -9.95 4.95
C GLN A 157 -7.73 -10.08 6.39
N PHE A 158 -7.55 -8.94 7.05
CA PHE A 158 -7.07 -8.79 8.43
C PHE A 158 -5.60 -9.18 8.66
N VAL A 159 -4.87 -9.65 7.66
CA VAL A 159 -3.45 -9.99 7.78
C VAL A 159 -2.61 -8.74 7.99
N ARG A 160 -1.65 -8.82 8.91
CA ARG A 160 -0.62 -7.80 9.15
C ARG A 160 0.73 -8.31 8.70
N VAL A 161 1.41 -7.53 7.87
CA VAL A 161 2.78 -7.80 7.42
C VAL A 161 3.70 -6.73 8.01
N GLY A 162 4.65 -7.17 8.83
CA GLY A 162 5.61 -6.29 9.50
C GLY A 162 6.58 -5.61 8.54
N ARG A 163 7.33 -4.63 9.08
CA ARG A 163 8.27 -3.81 8.31
C ARG A 163 9.40 -4.61 7.67
N TYR A 164 9.91 -4.11 6.54
CA TYR A 164 11.05 -4.66 5.81
C TYR A 164 10.93 -6.14 5.46
N CYS A 165 9.71 -6.66 5.34
CA CYS A 165 9.46 -8.01 4.83
C CYS A 165 9.66 -8.08 3.32
N MET A 166 9.92 -9.29 2.83
CA MET A 166 9.84 -9.65 1.42
C MET A 166 8.82 -10.77 1.26
N ILE A 167 7.74 -10.49 0.57
CA ILE A 167 6.74 -11.48 0.17
C ILE A 167 7.03 -11.90 -1.26
N GLY A 168 7.26 -13.18 -1.48
CA GLY A 168 7.50 -13.74 -2.81
C GLY A 168 6.32 -13.58 -3.76
N GLY A 169 6.59 -13.58 -5.06
CA GLY A 169 5.53 -13.56 -6.07
C GLY A 169 4.65 -14.81 -6.01
N LEU A 170 3.38 -14.69 -6.43
CA LEU A 170 2.39 -15.79 -6.41
C LEU A 170 2.09 -16.35 -4.99
N SER A 171 2.56 -15.69 -3.94
CA SER A 171 2.36 -16.16 -2.57
C SER A 171 0.92 -15.95 -2.09
N LYS A 172 0.39 -16.93 -1.33
CA LYS A 172 -0.89 -16.83 -0.62
C LYS A 172 -0.65 -16.62 0.87
N ILE A 173 -0.83 -15.37 1.32
CA ILE A 173 -0.60 -14.96 2.71
C ILE A 173 -1.92 -15.02 3.48
N VAL A 174 -2.02 -15.91 4.46
CA VAL A 174 -3.24 -16.15 5.26
C VAL A 174 -3.02 -15.99 6.77
N LYS A 175 -1.80 -15.60 7.17
CA LYS A 175 -1.40 -15.37 8.57
C LYS A 175 -0.53 -14.13 8.65
N ASP A 176 -0.50 -13.50 9.81
CA ASP A 176 0.40 -12.39 10.10
C ASP A 176 1.86 -12.77 9.85
N VAL A 177 2.62 -11.84 9.31
CA VAL A 177 4.04 -11.99 9.00
C VAL A 177 4.84 -11.05 9.91
N PRO A 178 5.63 -11.56 10.84
CA PRO A 178 6.53 -10.74 11.66
C PRO A 178 7.54 -9.95 10.83
N PRO A 179 8.07 -8.83 11.37
CA PRO A 179 9.02 -7.98 10.66
C PRO A 179 10.27 -8.70 10.15
N PHE A 180 10.87 -8.17 9.08
CA PHE A 180 12.17 -8.54 8.53
C PHE A 180 12.24 -9.90 7.83
N LEU A 181 11.12 -10.59 7.65
CA LEU A 181 11.09 -11.94 7.12
C LEU A 181 11.00 -11.99 5.58
N LEU A 182 11.55 -13.06 5.05
CA LEU A 182 11.30 -13.55 3.68
C LEU A 182 10.23 -14.66 3.77
N VAL A 183 9.12 -14.42 3.11
CA VAL A 183 7.96 -15.34 3.09
C VAL A 183 7.58 -15.63 1.64
N ASP A 184 7.38 -16.90 1.31
CA ASP A 184 7.06 -17.32 -0.05
C ASP A 184 6.20 -18.59 -0.07
N GLY A 185 5.48 -18.83 -1.16
CA GLY A 185 4.77 -20.06 -1.43
C GLY A 185 3.24 -19.98 -1.35
N HIS A 186 2.58 -21.13 -1.62
CA HIS A 186 1.13 -21.28 -1.68
C HIS A 186 0.67 -22.60 -1.02
N PRO A 187 0.28 -22.61 0.26
CA PRO A 187 0.29 -21.49 1.21
C PRO A 187 1.72 -21.03 1.54
N ALA A 188 1.85 -19.77 1.93
CA ALA A 188 3.14 -19.18 2.19
C ALA A 188 3.76 -19.66 3.50
N SER A 189 5.08 -19.79 3.52
CA SER A 189 5.90 -20.13 4.68
C SER A 189 7.09 -19.20 4.83
N VAL A 190 7.66 -19.15 6.02
CA VAL A 190 8.86 -18.34 6.31
C VAL A 190 10.11 -19.08 5.82
N HIS A 191 10.91 -18.42 4.99
CA HIS A 191 12.17 -18.95 4.45
C HIS A 191 13.41 -18.36 5.11
N GLY A 192 13.26 -17.41 6.01
CA GLY A 192 14.34 -16.75 6.73
C GLY A 192 14.12 -15.25 6.87
N ILE A 193 15.20 -14.51 7.08
CA ILE A 193 15.16 -13.05 7.11
C ILE A 193 15.40 -12.45 5.72
N ASN A 194 14.84 -11.28 5.46
CA ASN A 194 15.03 -10.50 4.23
C ASN A 194 16.41 -9.82 4.20
N GLN A 195 17.49 -10.60 4.13
CA GLN A 195 18.87 -10.07 4.21
C GLN A 195 19.17 -9.00 3.15
N VAL A 196 18.68 -9.22 1.92
CA VAL A 196 18.92 -8.30 0.81
C VAL A 196 18.20 -6.98 1.02
N GLY A 197 16.93 -7.01 1.41
CA GLY A 197 16.13 -5.82 1.70
C GLY A 197 16.70 -5.03 2.86
N LEU A 198 17.07 -5.69 3.94
CA LEU A 198 17.70 -5.05 5.10
C LEU A 198 19.04 -4.37 4.74
N LYS A 199 19.88 -5.01 3.93
CA LYS A 199 21.13 -4.40 3.46
C LYS A 199 20.86 -3.14 2.61
N ARG A 200 19.89 -3.20 1.68
CA ARG A 200 19.49 -2.05 0.84
C ARG A 200 18.90 -0.91 1.66
N ALA A 201 18.18 -1.22 2.74
CA ALA A 201 17.62 -0.24 3.68
C ALA A 201 18.66 0.34 4.65
N GLY A 202 19.96 -0.04 4.54
CA GLY A 202 21.04 0.55 5.33
C GLY A 202 21.29 -0.12 6.70
N PHE A 203 20.61 -1.23 7.01
CA PHE A 203 20.90 -1.96 8.25
C PHE A 203 22.35 -2.45 8.26
N SER A 204 23.06 -2.21 9.38
CA SER A 204 24.46 -2.65 9.56
C SER A 204 24.58 -4.17 9.54
N SER A 205 25.80 -4.69 9.39
CA SER A 205 26.05 -6.13 9.52
C SER A 205 25.69 -6.64 10.92
N HIS A 206 25.94 -5.82 11.94
CA HIS A 206 25.58 -6.13 13.32
C HIS A 206 24.06 -6.28 13.48
N ASP A 207 23.26 -5.29 13.02
CA ASP A 207 21.79 -5.35 13.14
C ASP A 207 21.22 -6.58 12.42
N ARG A 208 21.73 -6.87 11.22
CA ARG A 208 21.29 -8.06 10.46
C ARG A 208 21.66 -9.38 11.16
N MET A 209 22.80 -9.44 11.87
CA MET A 209 23.16 -10.61 12.68
C MET A 209 22.21 -10.75 13.86
N GLU A 210 21.88 -9.67 14.56
CA GLU A 210 20.94 -9.71 15.68
C GLU A 210 19.53 -10.14 15.22
N ILE A 211 19.03 -9.58 14.13
CA ILE A 211 17.74 -10.00 13.54
C ILE A 211 17.78 -11.49 13.17
N LYS A 212 18.91 -11.98 12.62
CA LYS A 212 19.08 -13.40 12.29
C LYS A 212 19.10 -14.27 13.55
N ARG A 213 19.75 -13.83 14.62
CA ARG A 213 19.77 -14.53 15.92
C ARG A 213 18.37 -14.63 16.49
N LEU A 214 17.60 -13.52 16.50
CA LEU A 214 16.21 -13.51 16.95
C LEU A 214 15.33 -14.45 16.13
N TYR A 215 15.47 -14.41 14.80
CA TYR A 215 14.76 -15.35 13.91
C TYR A 215 15.07 -16.81 14.27
N HIS A 216 16.34 -17.14 14.48
CA HIS A 216 16.75 -18.50 14.84
C HIS A 216 16.14 -18.94 16.18
N ASN A 217 16.17 -18.07 17.18
CA ASN A 217 15.57 -18.34 18.48
C ASN A 217 14.04 -18.56 18.40
N LEU A 218 13.35 -17.76 17.59
CA LEU A 218 11.90 -17.88 17.43
C LEU A 218 11.45 -19.12 16.66
N TYR A 219 12.18 -19.48 15.59
CA TYR A 219 11.72 -20.49 14.65
C TYR A 219 12.47 -21.82 14.70
N HIS A 220 13.63 -21.88 15.36
CA HIS A 220 14.51 -23.05 15.39
C HIS A 220 14.96 -23.47 16.81
N SER A 221 14.38 -22.89 17.86
CA SER A 221 14.69 -23.25 19.25
C SER A 221 14.08 -24.59 19.69
N GLY A 222 13.16 -25.15 18.90
CA GLY A 222 12.38 -26.33 19.30
C GLY A 222 11.24 -26.02 20.28
N LEU A 223 11.10 -24.78 20.73
CA LEU A 223 10.03 -24.34 21.62
C LEU A 223 8.79 -23.87 20.83
N PRO A 224 7.57 -23.92 21.40
CA PRO A 224 6.43 -23.21 20.85
C PRO A 224 6.76 -21.71 20.69
N PHE A 225 6.29 -21.09 19.58
CA PHE A 225 6.63 -19.70 19.24
C PHE A 225 6.44 -18.70 20.40
N ARG A 226 5.32 -18.84 21.15
CA ARG A 226 5.05 -17.96 22.31
C ARG A 226 6.12 -18.09 23.40
N SER A 227 6.47 -19.33 23.75
CA SER A 227 7.51 -19.60 24.76
C SER A 227 8.89 -19.15 24.28
N ALA A 228 9.18 -19.32 22.98
CA ALA A 228 10.42 -18.81 22.39
C ALA A 228 10.48 -17.27 22.44
N ALA A 229 9.35 -16.59 22.19
CA ALA A 229 9.28 -15.13 22.27
C ALA A 229 9.43 -14.59 23.69
N GLU A 230 8.89 -15.29 24.69
CA GLU A 230 9.03 -14.92 26.13
C GLU A 230 10.47 -15.08 26.66
N ASN A 231 11.31 -15.88 26.00
CA ASN A 231 12.70 -16.14 26.36
C ASN A 231 13.72 -15.28 25.58
N ILE A 232 13.27 -14.27 24.85
CA ILE A 232 14.16 -13.32 24.18
C ILE A 232 14.51 -12.21 25.15
N GLU A 233 15.73 -12.25 25.67
CA GLU A 233 16.38 -11.16 26.42
C GLU A 233 17.20 -10.27 25.48
#